data_0431f7d0bba0e25fffa0d795d03eaa74
#
_entry.id   0431f7d0bba0e25fffa0d795d03eaa74
#
_cell.length_a   1.000
_cell.length_b   1.000
_cell.length_c   1.000
_cell.angle_alpha   90.00
_cell.angle_beta   90.00
_cell.angle_gamma   90.00
#
_symmetry.space_group_name_H-M   'P 1'
#
loop_
_entity.id
_entity.type
_entity.pdbx_description
1 polymer ?
#
loop_
_entity_poly.entity_id
_entity_poly.type
_entity_poly.pdbx_seq_one_letter_code
_entity_poly.pdbx_strand_id
1 'polypeptide(L)'
;MKDLSDFRVSYEKYNLSEESIVDDPLILFKDWFEQICDSKQIKEPNAMTLSTVDSNNTPNNRVVLLKKFSNEGFIFYTNYMSNKGKSMSNNSNVCLSFFWPVSYTHLRAHETTNY
;
A
#
# COMPACT_ATOMS: atom_id res chain seq x y z
N MET A 1 4.45 28.59 -12.14
CA MET A 1 4.18 27.25 -11.55
C MET A 1 2.83 27.27 -10.86
N LYS A 2 2.00 26.29 -11.09
CA LYS A 2 0.70 26.21 -10.44
C LYS A 2 0.85 25.69 -9.02
N ASP A 3 0.23 26.35 -8.06
CA ASP A 3 0.20 25.92 -6.68
C ASP A 3 -0.97 24.97 -6.47
N LEU A 4 -0.72 23.76 -5.96
CA LEU A 4 -1.71 22.73 -5.75
C LEU A 4 -2.11 22.57 -4.27
N SER A 5 -1.70 23.50 -3.42
CA SER A 5 -1.94 23.41 -1.97
C SER A 5 -3.42 23.32 -1.63
N ASP A 6 -4.29 23.92 -2.43
CA ASP A 6 -5.73 23.93 -2.19
C ASP A 6 -6.42 22.61 -2.50
N PHE A 7 -5.72 21.67 -3.13
CA PHE A 7 -6.27 20.33 -3.37
C PHE A 7 -6.29 19.44 -2.12
N ARG A 8 -5.80 19.97 -1.02
CA ARG A 8 -5.78 19.24 0.23
C ARG A 8 -7.19 18.95 0.73
N VAL A 9 -7.44 17.71 1.10
CA VAL A 9 -8.70 17.27 1.70
C VAL A 9 -8.44 16.95 3.16
N SER A 10 -9.37 17.36 4.04
CA SER A 10 -9.29 17.03 5.46
C SER A 10 -9.90 15.66 5.72
N TYR A 11 -9.21 14.85 6.52
CA TYR A 11 -9.65 13.50 6.90
C TYR A 11 -9.75 13.43 8.43
N GLU A 12 -10.55 14.31 9.03
CA GLU A 12 -10.58 14.48 10.50
C GLU A 12 -11.56 13.57 11.23
N LYS A 13 -12.40 12.84 10.50
CA LYS A 13 -13.53 12.13 11.10
C LYS A 13 -13.11 10.91 11.92
N TYR A 14 -12.00 10.27 11.58
CA TYR A 14 -11.51 9.08 12.26
C TYR A 14 -10.04 9.26 12.60
N ASN A 15 -9.68 8.89 13.82
CA ASN A 15 -8.30 8.92 14.29
C ASN A 15 -7.84 7.50 14.57
N LEU A 16 -6.60 7.22 14.20
CA LEU A 16 -5.93 6.00 14.64
C LEU A 16 -5.42 6.24 16.06
N SER A 17 -5.99 5.53 17.02
CA SER A 17 -5.57 5.62 18.42
C SER A 17 -4.80 4.35 18.81
N GLU A 18 -3.99 4.45 19.85
CA GLU A 18 -3.26 3.29 20.37
C GLU A 18 -4.21 2.17 20.81
N GLU A 19 -5.40 2.52 21.29
CA GLU A 19 -6.40 1.56 21.71
C GLU A 19 -6.97 0.74 20.56
N SER A 20 -6.96 1.29 19.34
CA SER A 20 -7.46 0.61 18.15
C SER A 20 -6.37 -0.15 17.39
N ILE A 21 -5.12 -0.04 17.82
CA ILE A 21 -4.00 -0.76 17.20
C ILE A 21 -3.87 -2.12 17.84
N VAL A 22 -3.80 -3.16 17.01
CA VAL A 22 -3.52 -4.52 17.46
C VAL A 22 -2.04 -4.85 17.20
N ASP A 23 -1.51 -5.82 17.91
CA ASP A 23 -0.09 -6.18 17.83
C ASP A 23 0.31 -6.75 16.47
N ASP A 24 -0.62 -7.43 15.80
CA ASP A 24 -0.37 -8.02 14.48
C ASP A 24 -0.79 -7.03 13.38
N PRO A 25 0.17 -6.48 12.64
CA PRO A 25 -0.15 -5.52 11.58
C PRO A 25 -1.02 -6.11 10.46
N LEU A 26 -0.98 -7.41 10.23
CA LEU A 26 -1.82 -8.03 9.20
C LEU A 26 -3.28 -8.07 9.62
N ILE A 27 -3.57 -8.21 10.89
CA ILE A 27 -4.95 -8.12 11.39
C ILE A 27 -5.48 -6.71 11.18
N LEU A 28 -4.68 -5.70 11.48
CA LEU A 28 -5.05 -4.32 11.27
C LEU A 28 -5.25 -4.01 9.78
N PHE A 29 -4.34 -4.48 8.94
CA PHE A 29 -4.46 -4.32 7.50
C PHE A 29 -5.75 -4.96 6.97
N LYS A 30 -6.05 -6.18 7.40
CA LYS A 30 -7.27 -6.88 6.99
C LYS A 30 -8.52 -6.09 7.37
N ASP A 31 -8.57 -5.57 8.58
CA ASP A 31 -9.70 -4.77 9.04
C ASP A 31 -9.87 -3.51 8.19
N TRP A 32 -8.77 -2.79 7.95
CA TRP A 32 -8.80 -1.60 7.10
C TRP A 32 -9.23 -1.93 5.67
N PHE A 33 -8.68 -2.99 5.11
CA PHE A 33 -9.01 -3.41 3.76
C PHE A 33 -10.50 -3.73 3.62
N GLU A 34 -11.06 -4.45 4.59
CA GLU A 34 -12.48 -4.77 4.61
C GLU A 34 -13.34 -3.51 4.70
N GLN A 35 -12.96 -2.56 5.53
CA GLN A 35 -13.65 -1.28 5.64
C GLN A 35 -13.62 -0.52 4.31
N ILE A 36 -12.48 -0.50 3.64
CA ILE A 36 -12.34 0.18 2.35
C ILE A 36 -13.21 -0.50 1.29
N CYS A 37 -13.24 -1.81 1.25
CA CYS A 37 -14.09 -2.55 0.31
C CYS A 37 -15.58 -2.26 0.59
N ASP A 38 -15.97 -2.27 1.84
CA ASP A 38 -17.37 -2.02 2.24
C ASP A 38 -17.80 -0.59 1.94
N SER A 39 -16.88 0.35 1.98
CA SER A 39 -17.18 1.75 1.71
C SER A 39 -17.61 2.00 0.26
N LYS A 40 -17.16 1.16 -0.66
CA LYS A 40 -17.39 1.28 -2.10
C LYS A 40 -16.92 2.61 -2.69
N GLN A 41 -16.04 3.32 -1.99
CA GLN A 41 -15.51 4.61 -2.44
C GLN A 41 -14.29 4.44 -3.34
N ILE A 42 -13.60 3.30 -3.26
CA ILE A 42 -12.41 3.02 -4.04
C ILE A 42 -12.74 1.94 -5.06
N LYS A 43 -12.48 2.23 -6.33
CA LYS A 43 -12.82 1.33 -7.42
C LYS A 43 -11.98 0.05 -7.41
N GLU A 44 -10.69 0.19 -7.14
CA GLU A 44 -9.75 -0.92 -7.05
C GLU A 44 -8.97 -0.83 -5.73
N PRO A 45 -9.57 -1.26 -4.62
CA PRO A 45 -8.90 -1.15 -3.32
C PRO A 45 -7.65 -2.00 -3.21
N ASN A 46 -7.48 -3.01 -4.06
CA ASN A 46 -6.31 -3.87 -4.10
C ASN A 46 -5.17 -3.32 -4.98
N ALA A 47 -5.35 -2.16 -5.59
CA ALA A 47 -4.25 -1.51 -6.31
C ALA A 47 -3.27 -0.95 -5.30
N MET A 48 -1.99 -1.23 -5.51
CA MET A 48 -0.93 -0.79 -4.61
C MET A 48 0.30 -0.38 -5.41
N THR A 49 1.12 0.47 -4.82
CA THR A 49 2.39 0.86 -5.41
C THR A 49 3.47 -0.06 -4.86
N LEU A 50 4.15 -0.76 -5.76
CA LEU A 50 5.32 -1.55 -5.45
C LEU A 50 6.56 -0.71 -5.66
N SER A 51 7.36 -0.53 -4.62
CA SER A 51 8.63 0.19 -4.69
C SER A 51 9.77 -0.81 -4.58
N THR A 52 10.69 -0.76 -5.52
CA THR A 52 11.88 -1.62 -5.57
C THR A 52 13.12 -0.77 -5.74
N VAL A 53 14.27 -1.36 -5.48
CA VAL A 53 15.57 -0.70 -5.66
C VAL A 53 16.42 -1.62 -6.53
N ASP A 54 16.99 -1.05 -7.58
CA ASP A 54 17.86 -1.84 -8.47
C ASP A 54 19.30 -1.90 -7.96
N SER A 55 20.16 -2.58 -8.72
CA SER A 55 21.57 -2.76 -8.35
C SER A 55 22.37 -1.45 -8.30
N ASN A 56 21.86 -0.39 -8.91
CA ASN A 56 22.47 0.94 -8.89
C ASN A 56 21.89 1.83 -7.78
N ASN A 57 21.14 1.27 -6.85
CA ASN A 57 20.42 2.02 -5.82
C ASN A 57 19.38 2.98 -6.36
N THR A 58 18.88 2.73 -7.56
CA THR A 58 17.82 3.56 -8.15
C THR A 58 16.47 3.00 -7.74
N PRO A 59 15.63 3.78 -7.06
CA PRO A 59 14.28 3.33 -6.72
C PRO A 59 13.36 3.36 -7.93
N ASN A 60 12.46 2.40 -8.01
CA ASN A 60 11.46 2.28 -9.05
C ASN A 60 10.11 1.98 -8.44
N ASN A 61 9.06 2.57 -8.98
CA ASN A 61 7.69 2.38 -8.51
C ASN A 61 6.80 1.91 -9.64
N ARG A 62 5.87 1.02 -9.31
CA ARG A 62 4.83 0.58 -10.24
C ARG A 62 3.55 0.26 -9.49
N VAL A 63 2.42 0.48 -10.14
CA VAL A 63 1.14 0.01 -9.61
C VAL A 63 0.97 -1.44 -9.98
N VAL A 64 0.68 -2.27 -8.99
CA VAL A 64 0.36 -3.69 -9.17
C VAL A 64 -0.91 -3.99 -8.38
N LEU A 65 -1.53 -5.13 -8.67
CA LEU A 65 -2.76 -5.52 -8.00
C LEU A 65 -2.47 -6.65 -7.01
N LEU A 66 -2.83 -6.40 -5.75
CA LEU A 66 -2.78 -7.44 -4.73
C LEU A 66 -3.79 -8.52 -5.06
N LYS A 67 -3.37 -9.78 -5.07
CA LYS A 67 -4.25 -10.93 -5.36
C LYS A 67 -4.71 -11.63 -4.11
N LYS A 68 -3.81 -11.82 -3.16
CA LYS A 68 -4.11 -12.49 -1.89
C LYS A 68 -3.21 -11.92 -0.81
N PHE A 69 -3.67 -11.98 0.42
CA PHE A 69 -2.81 -11.72 1.56
C PHE A 69 -3.20 -12.65 2.71
N SER A 70 -2.21 -13.00 3.50
CA SER A 70 -2.37 -13.83 4.70
C SER A 70 -1.23 -13.50 5.65
N ASN A 71 -1.18 -14.20 6.79
CA ASN A 71 -0.05 -14.06 7.70
C ASN A 71 1.27 -14.55 7.11
N GLU A 72 1.24 -15.21 5.95
CA GLU A 72 2.43 -15.62 5.22
C GLU A 72 2.95 -14.52 4.28
N GLY A 73 2.13 -13.49 3.98
CA GLY A 73 2.56 -12.37 3.18
C GLY A 73 1.52 -11.92 2.16
N PHE A 74 1.98 -11.07 1.25
CA PHE A 74 1.17 -10.51 0.18
C PHE A 74 1.55 -11.14 -1.13
N ILE A 75 0.55 -11.54 -1.92
CA ILE A 75 0.76 -12.20 -3.21
C ILE A 75 0.25 -11.30 -4.31
N PHE A 76 1.13 -11.01 -5.26
CA PHE A 76 0.80 -10.30 -6.49
C PHE A 76 1.62 -10.92 -7.63
N TYR A 77 1.15 -10.73 -8.85
CA TYR A 77 1.83 -11.27 -10.02
C TYR A 77 2.58 -10.18 -10.74
N THR A 78 3.78 -10.53 -11.19
CA THR A 78 4.62 -9.63 -11.95
C THR A 78 5.39 -10.42 -13.00
N ASN A 79 5.75 -9.74 -14.09
CA ASN A 79 6.64 -10.35 -15.08
C ASN A 79 8.04 -10.39 -14.50
N TYR A 80 8.57 -11.60 -14.33
CA TYR A 80 9.90 -11.80 -13.76
C TYR A 80 11.01 -11.13 -14.58
N MET A 81 10.81 -11.02 -15.90
CA MET A 81 11.78 -10.38 -16.80
C MET A 81 11.61 -8.88 -16.90
N SER A 82 10.61 -8.29 -16.24
CA SER A 82 10.45 -6.85 -16.19
C SER A 82 11.53 -6.22 -15.29
N ASN A 83 11.69 -4.89 -15.40
CA ASN A 83 12.65 -4.17 -14.56
C ASN A 83 12.36 -4.37 -13.06
N LYS A 84 11.09 -4.37 -12.65
CA LYS A 84 10.77 -4.60 -11.25
C LYS A 84 11.06 -6.02 -10.79
N GLY A 85 10.84 -7.01 -11.66
CA GLY A 85 11.18 -8.41 -11.37
C GLY A 85 12.67 -8.60 -11.20
N LYS A 86 13.48 -7.98 -12.06
CA LYS A 86 14.94 -8.00 -11.95
C LYS A 86 15.42 -7.29 -10.70
N SER A 87 14.82 -6.14 -10.37
CA SER A 87 15.18 -5.40 -9.16
C SER A 87 14.90 -6.22 -7.91
N MET A 88 13.77 -6.92 -7.83
CA MET A 88 13.45 -7.78 -6.70
C MET A 88 14.38 -8.98 -6.58
N SER A 89 14.88 -9.51 -7.70
CA SER A 89 15.85 -10.60 -7.69
C SER A 89 17.19 -10.16 -7.11
N ASN A 90 17.59 -8.91 -7.37
CA ASN A 90 18.84 -8.35 -6.89
C ASN A 90 18.75 -7.82 -5.47
N ASN A 91 17.57 -7.29 -5.09
CA ASN A 91 17.34 -6.70 -3.79
C ASN A 91 15.90 -7.04 -3.36
N SER A 92 15.79 -7.84 -2.33
CA SER A 92 14.48 -8.31 -1.84
C SER A 92 13.76 -7.32 -0.94
N ASN A 93 14.39 -6.18 -0.63
CA ASN A 93 13.75 -5.13 0.14
C ASN A 93 12.78 -4.36 -0.75
N VAL A 94 11.51 -4.40 -0.42
CA VAL A 94 10.47 -3.75 -1.20
C VAL A 94 9.52 -3.02 -0.25
N CYS A 95 8.77 -2.09 -0.81
CA CYS A 95 7.73 -1.38 -0.09
C CYS A 95 6.43 -1.49 -0.88
N LEU A 96 5.34 -1.79 -0.19
CA LEU A 96 4.00 -1.77 -0.74
C LEU A 96 3.23 -0.63 -0.10
N SER A 97 2.63 0.22 -0.91
CA SER A 97 1.88 1.37 -0.43
C SER A 97 0.49 1.36 -1.01
N PHE A 98 -0.50 1.56 -0.15
CA PHE A 98 -1.89 1.69 -0.55
C PHE A 98 -2.32 3.14 -0.30
N PHE A 99 -3.04 3.71 -1.25
CA PHE A 99 -3.62 5.03 -1.09
C PHE A 99 -5.14 4.90 -1.15
N TRP A 100 -5.78 5.13 0.00
CA TRP A 100 -7.23 4.98 0.14
C TRP A 100 -7.85 6.31 0.60
N PRO A 101 -8.08 7.25 -0.34
CA PRO A 101 -8.60 8.57 0.02
C PRO A 101 -10.13 8.51 0.25
N VAL A 102 -10.54 8.10 1.44
CA VAL A 102 -11.95 7.97 1.79
C VAL A 102 -12.34 8.99 2.84
N SER A 103 -13.58 9.45 2.78
CA SER A 103 -14.04 10.61 3.56
C SER A 103 -14.26 10.30 5.04
N TYR A 104 -14.32 9.03 5.45
CA TYR A 104 -14.56 8.68 6.86
C TYR A 104 -13.55 7.68 7.40
N THR A 105 -12.40 7.54 6.76
CA THR A 105 -11.27 6.83 7.35
C THR A 105 -10.00 7.61 7.07
N HIS A 106 -9.03 7.55 7.97
CA HIS A 106 -7.73 8.17 7.81
C HIS A 106 -6.70 7.23 7.20
N LEU A 107 -7.13 6.26 6.44
CA LEU A 107 -6.24 5.19 6.08
C LEU A 107 -5.18 5.62 5.09
N ARG A 108 -3.98 5.77 5.60
CA ARG A 108 -2.75 5.78 4.83
C ARG A 108 -1.96 4.60 5.31
N ALA A 109 -2.17 3.46 4.68
CA ALA A 109 -1.42 2.27 5.04
C ALA A 109 -0.11 2.30 4.28
N HIS A 110 0.98 2.50 5.01
CA HIS A 110 2.32 2.36 4.49
C HIS A 110 2.95 1.20 5.24
N GLU A 111 3.13 0.09 4.54
CA GLU A 111 3.79 -1.05 5.13
C GLU A 111 5.06 -1.34 4.35
N THR A 112 6.15 -1.49 5.06
CA THR A 112 7.41 -1.95 4.50
C THR A 112 7.56 -3.40 4.89
N THR A 113 7.65 -4.26 3.89
CA THR A 113 7.84 -5.69 4.11
C THR A 113 9.07 -6.17 3.34
N ASN A 114 9.73 -7.16 3.91
CA ASN A 114 10.84 -7.85 3.27
C ASN A 114 10.34 -9.19 2.75
N TYR A 115 10.53 -9.43 1.48
CA TYR A 115 10.16 -10.68 0.84
C TYR A 115 11.38 -11.53 0.55
#